data_1417983ba319eeb0c76e79fc045aa78f
#
_entry.id   1417983ba319eeb0c76e79fc045aa78f
#
_cell.length_a   1.000
_cell.length_b   1.000
_cell.length_c   1.000
_cell.angle_alpha   90.00
_cell.angle_beta   90.00
_cell.angle_gamma   90.00
#
_symmetry.space_group_name_H-M   'P 1'
#
loop_
_entity.id
_entity.type
_entity.pdbx_description
1 polymer ?
#
loop_
_entity_poly.entity_id
_entity_poly.type
_entity_poly.pdbx_seq_one_letter_code
_entity_poly.pdbx_strand_id
1 'polypeptide(L)'
;NEEFSALCAAAAKEGIRIILDGVFSHTGSDSRYFNREGRYGPGGAYRDRSSPYRSWYDFDSGYPCGYRSWWGFETLPEVQEESPSYVEFICGKGGVIDTWLGLGASGFRLDVADDLRPGLLRHRVHGRGLFPV
;
A
#
# COMPACT_ATOMS: atom_id res chain seq x y z
N ASN A 1 6.02 12.98 9.98
CA ASN A 1 6.09 13.55 8.62
C ASN A 1 7.15 14.65 8.51
N GLU A 2 7.28 15.51 9.52
CA GLU A 2 8.29 16.60 9.54
C GLU A 2 9.72 16.07 9.50
N GLU A 3 10.01 15.03 10.28
CA GLU A 3 11.34 14.38 10.29
C GLU A 3 11.69 13.78 8.93
N PHE A 4 10.70 13.18 8.24
CA PHE A 4 10.92 12.64 6.90
C PHE A 4 11.19 13.74 5.88
N SER A 5 10.45 14.84 5.93
CA SER A 5 10.71 16.00 5.06
C SER A 5 12.08 16.61 5.32
N ALA A 6 12.51 16.70 6.59
CA ALA A 6 13.84 17.17 6.97
C ALA A 6 14.94 16.23 6.45
N LEU A 7 14.72 14.90 6.54
CA LEU A 7 15.62 13.90 5.97
C LEU A 7 15.77 14.07 4.44
N CYS A 8 14.65 14.19 3.72
CA CYS A 8 14.68 14.39 2.27
C CYS A 8 15.42 15.68 1.89
N ALA A 9 15.17 16.76 2.61
CA ALA A 9 15.85 18.04 2.38
C ALA A 9 17.36 17.97 2.68
N ALA A 10 17.76 17.26 3.73
CA ALA A 10 19.17 17.05 4.05
C ALA A 10 19.87 16.20 3.00
N ALA A 11 19.26 15.07 2.59
CA ALA A 11 19.79 14.19 1.57
C ALA A 11 19.94 14.91 0.21
N ALA A 12 18.97 15.74 -0.16
CA ALA A 12 19.02 16.51 -1.40
C ALA A 12 20.21 17.48 -1.46
N LYS A 13 20.63 18.06 -0.34
CA LYS A 13 21.82 18.92 -0.27
C LYS A 13 23.11 18.18 -0.60
N GLU A 14 23.12 16.88 -0.29
CA GLU A 14 24.25 15.96 -0.61
C GLU A 14 24.09 15.27 -1.96
N GLY A 15 23.11 15.68 -2.79
CA GLY A 15 22.84 15.06 -4.08
C GLY A 15 22.18 13.69 -4.02
N ILE A 16 21.67 13.28 -2.84
CA ILE A 16 21.02 11.98 -2.61
C ILE A 16 19.52 12.12 -2.75
N ARG A 17 18.88 11.17 -3.47
CA ARG A 17 17.44 11.06 -3.60
C ARG A 17 16.90 9.94 -2.73
N ILE A 18 15.83 10.21 -1.99
CA ILE A 18 15.15 9.21 -1.17
C ILE A 18 14.06 8.56 -2.01
N ILE A 19 14.15 7.23 -2.21
CA ILE A 19 13.15 6.40 -2.86
C ILE A 19 12.55 5.48 -1.80
N LEU A 20 11.22 5.42 -1.73
CA LEU A 20 10.50 4.58 -0.79
C LEU A 20 10.18 3.22 -1.40
N ASP A 21 10.12 2.19 -0.57
CA ASP A 21 9.63 0.89 -0.98
C ASP A 21 8.09 0.90 -1.03
N GLY A 22 7.54 0.65 -2.21
CA GLY A 22 6.11 0.64 -2.49
C GLY A 22 5.58 -0.79 -2.55
N VAL A 23 5.25 -1.35 -1.38
CA VAL A 23 4.61 -2.66 -1.27
C VAL A 23 3.11 -2.47 -1.36
N PHE A 24 2.54 -2.60 -2.57
CA PHE A 24 1.14 -2.33 -2.84
C PHE A 24 0.31 -3.58 -3.18
N SER A 25 0.93 -4.77 -3.23
CA SER A 25 0.27 -6.04 -3.51
C SER A 25 -0.35 -6.70 -2.26
N HIS A 26 0.15 -6.36 -1.08
CA HIS A 26 -0.32 -6.92 0.20
C HIS A 26 -0.12 -5.92 1.34
N THR A 27 -0.73 -6.23 2.48
CA THR A 27 -0.53 -5.48 3.75
C THR A 27 -0.07 -6.43 4.84
N GLY A 28 0.36 -5.90 5.98
CA GLY A 28 0.50 -6.71 7.19
C GLY A 28 -0.87 -7.13 7.73
N SER A 29 -0.98 -8.36 8.25
CA SER A 29 -2.21 -8.84 8.92
C SER A 29 -2.57 -8.00 10.15
N ASP A 30 -1.56 -7.40 10.77
CA ASP A 30 -1.68 -6.49 11.92
C ASP A 30 -1.90 -5.02 11.52
N SER A 31 -1.98 -4.71 10.22
CA SER A 31 -2.27 -3.35 9.77
C SER A 31 -3.67 -2.90 10.23
N ARG A 32 -3.88 -1.59 10.39
CA ARG A 32 -5.20 -1.04 10.74
C ARG A 32 -6.29 -1.38 9.70
N TYR A 33 -5.89 -1.64 8.46
CA TYR A 33 -6.81 -1.93 7.36
C TYR A 33 -7.33 -3.36 7.42
N PHE A 34 -6.47 -4.32 7.73
CA PHE A 34 -6.84 -5.73 7.89
C PHE A 34 -7.23 -6.07 9.33
N ASN A 35 -6.38 -5.75 10.29
CA ASN A 35 -6.60 -5.83 11.74
C ASN A 35 -6.96 -7.24 12.25
N ARG A 36 -6.25 -8.27 11.80
CA ARG A 36 -6.47 -9.65 12.27
C ARG A 36 -6.24 -9.76 13.77
N GLU A 37 -5.18 -9.17 14.27
CA GLU A 37 -4.74 -9.22 15.67
C GLU A 37 -5.58 -8.33 16.61
N GLY A 38 -6.44 -7.45 16.06
CA GLY A 38 -7.34 -6.62 16.84
C GLY A 38 -6.69 -5.43 17.55
N ARG A 39 -5.50 -5.03 17.12
CA ARG A 39 -4.76 -3.90 17.74
C ARG A 39 -5.47 -2.55 17.57
N TYR A 40 -6.35 -2.45 16.58
CA TYR A 40 -7.10 -1.22 16.25
C TYR A 40 -8.58 -1.31 16.60
N GLY A 41 -8.91 -2.07 17.66
CA GLY A 41 -10.29 -2.24 18.12
C GLY A 41 -11.12 -3.16 17.21
N PRO A 42 -12.45 -2.97 17.13
CA PRO A 42 -13.34 -3.87 16.38
C PRO A 42 -13.27 -3.70 14.86
N GLY A 43 -12.70 -2.60 14.36
CA GLY A 43 -12.63 -2.29 12.93
C GLY A 43 -11.60 -3.11 12.15
N GLY A 44 -11.50 -2.84 10.85
CA GLY A 44 -10.62 -3.53 9.92
C GLY A 44 -11.32 -4.66 9.17
N ALA A 45 -10.78 -4.99 7.99
CA ALA A 45 -11.44 -5.91 7.04
C ALA A 45 -11.65 -7.32 7.60
N TYR A 46 -10.75 -7.81 8.44
CA TYR A 46 -10.85 -9.17 8.99
C TYR A 46 -11.92 -9.28 10.07
N ARG A 47 -12.02 -8.29 10.95
CA ARG A 47 -12.91 -8.32 12.12
C ARG A 47 -14.30 -7.78 11.85
N ASP A 48 -14.44 -6.89 10.89
CA ASP A 48 -15.71 -6.22 10.58
C ASP A 48 -16.05 -6.39 9.10
N ARG A 49 -17.13 -7.16 8.84
CA ARG A 49 -17.62 -7.38 7.47
C ARG A 49 -18.18 -6.12 6.82
N SER A 50 -18.56 -5.13 7.63
CA SER A 50 -19.05 -3.81 7.16
C SER A 50 -17.92 -2.78 7.00
N SER A 51 -16.67 -3.16 7.30
CA SER A 51 -15.51 -2.29 7.19
C SER A 51 -15.39 -1.70 5.78
N PRO A 52 -15.08 -0.40 5.62
CA PRO A 52 -14.80 0.19 4.32
C PRO A 52 -13.60 -0.44 3.61
N TYR A 53 -12.76 -1.16 4.35
CA TYR A 53 -11.61 -1.88 3.81
C TYR A 53 -11.94 -3.32 3.39
N ARG A 54 -13.19 -3.79 3.60
CA ARG A 54 -13.56 -5.18 3.32
C ARG A 54 -13.36 -5.56 1.85
N SER A 55 -13.68 -4.67 0.94
CA SER A 55 -13.51 -4.87 -0.52
C SER A 55 -12.05 -4.84 -0.99
N TRP A 56 -11.11 -4.50 -0.09
CA TRP A 56 -9.69 -4.52 -0.43
C TRP A 56 -9.10 -5.92 -0.41
N TYR A 57 -9.79 -6.89 0.19
CA TYR A 57 -9.27 -8.25 0.39
C TYR A 57 -10.26 -9.28 -0.10
N ASP A 58 -9.74 -10.42 -0.52
CA ASP A 58 -10.52 -11.55 -0.97
C ASP A 58 -10.64 -12.57 0.17
N PHE A 59 -11.89 -12.78 0.64
CA PHE A 59 -12.21 -13.69 1.72
C PHE A 59 -13.01 -14.86 1.19
N ASP A 60 -12.41 -16.05 1.20
CA ASP A 60 -13.07 -17.28 0.80
C ASP A 60 -12.58 -18.44 1.67
N SER A 61 -13.49 -19.36 2.00
CA SER A 61 -13.20 -20.56 2.80
C SER A 61 -12.27 -21.57 2.09
N GLY A 62 -12.08 -21.42 0.78
CA GLY A 62 -11.14 -22.21 0.00
C GLY A 62 -9.67 -21.82 0.25
N TYR A 63 -9.42 -20.65 0.80
CA TYR A 63 -8.06 -20.29 1.20
C TYR A 63 -7.68 -20.89 2.55
N PRO A 64 -6.45 -21.36 2.75
CA PRO A 64 -6.01 -21.99 3.99
C PRO A 64 -6.25 -21.17 5.26
N CYS A 65 -6.13 -19.84 5.17
CA CYS A 65 -6.35 -18.91 6.28
C CYS A 65 -7.70 -18.17 6.20
N GLY A 66 -8.59 -18.54 5.23
CA GLY A 66 -9.88 -17.91 5.01
C GLY A 66 -9.82 -16.60 4.22
N TYR A 67 -8.67 -16.24 3.69
CA TYR A 67 -8.44 -15.09 2.82
C TYR A 67 -7.22 -15.34 1.92
N ARG A 68 -7.20 -14.65 0.79
CA ARG A 68 -6.06 -14.69 -0.13
C ARG A 68 -4.85 -14.02 0.52
N SER A 69 -3.70 -14.69 0.47
CA SER A 69 -2.46 -14.21 1.07
C SER A 69 -1.28 -14.44 0.14
N TRP A 70 -0.31 -13.54 0.18
CA TRP A 70 0.86 -13.60 -0.67
C TRP A 70 1.69 -14.85 -0.35
N TRP A 71 1.84 -15.72 -1.34
CA TRP A 71 2.49 -17.05 -1.24
C TRP A 71 1.97 -17.93 -0.08
N GLY A 72 0.75 -17.71 0.39
CA GLY A 72 0.17 -18.47 1.51
C GLY A 72 0.61 -18.01 2.90
N PHE A 73 1.36 -16.92 3.00
CA PHE A 73 1.74 -16.36 4.30
C PHE A 73 0.56 -15.63 4.95
N GLU A 74 0.03 -16.19 6.04
CA GLU A 74 -1.11 -15.60 6.76
C GLU A 74 -0.89 -14.16 7.23
N THR A 75 0.37 -13.78 7.46
CA THR A 75 0.74 -12.43 7.89
C THR A 75 0.70 -11.39 6.78
N LEU A 76 0.52 -11.83 5.52
CA LEU A 76 0.58 -11.00 4.33
C LEU A 76 -0.70 -11.13 3.49
N PRO A 77 -1.86 -10.63 3.97
CA PRO A 77 -3.09 -10.63 3.19
C PRO A 77 -2.92 -9.83 1.91
N GLU A 78 -3.19 -10.47 0.77
CA GLU A 78 -3.17 -9.81 -0.55
C GLU A 78 -4.30 -8.82 -0.71
N VAL A 79 -4.00 -7.73 -1.41
CA VAL A 79 -4.96 -6.69 -1.72
C VAL A 79 -5.56 -6.91 -3.11
N GLN A 80 -6.84 -6.61 -3.25
CA GLN A 80 -7.48 -6.48 -4.55
C GLN A 80 -7.13 -5.12 -5.15
N GLU A 81 -6.05 -5.08 -5.91
CA GLU A 81 -5.43 -3.86 -6.45
C GLU A 81 -6.35 -3.07 -7.41
N GLU A 82 -7.41 -3.71 -7.92
CA GLU A 82 -8.43 -3.10 -8.77
C GLU A 82 -9.61 -2.55 -7.97
N SER A 83 -9.64 -2.75 -6.63
CA SER A 83 -10.67 -2.14 -5.78
C SER A 83 -10.61 -0.62 -5.90
N PRO A 84 -11.69 0.05 -6.35
CA PRO A 84 -11.65 1.50 -6.60
C PRO A 84 -11.23 2.31 -5.39
N SER A 85 -11.69 1.93 -4.20
CA SER A 85 -11.34 2.63 -2.96
C SER A 85 -9.88 2.39 -2.55
N TYR A 86 -9.29 1.23 -2.90
CA TYR A 86 -7.86 0.98 -2.70
C TYR A 86 -7.01 1.80 -3.67
N VAL A 87 -7.40 1.81 -4.95
CA VAL A 87 -6.72 2.62 -5.97
C VAL A 87 -6.74 4.10 -5.57
N GLU A 88 -7.88 4.61 -5.14
CA GLU A 88 -7.99 6.00 -4.67
C GLU A 88 -7.13 6.26 -3.43
N PHE A 89 -7.08 5.32 -2.49
CA PHE A 89 -6.23 5.42 -1.30
C PHE A 89 -4.74 5.46 -1.65
N ILE A 90 -4.27 4.67 -2.61
CA ILE A 90 -2.86 4.63 -3.02
C ILE A 90 -2.53 5.79 -3.97
N CYS A 91 -3.31 5.95 -5.05
CA CYS A 91 -2.97 6.79 -6.21
C CYS A 91 -3.78 8.09 -6.28
N GLY A 92 -4.86 8.22 -5.52
CA GLY A 92 -5.73 9.39 -5.54
C GLY A 92 -5.04 10.65 -5.03
N LYS A 93 -5.67 11.81 -5.29
CA LYS A 93 -5.18 13.09 -4.80
C LYS A 93 -5.15 13.10 -3.26
N GLY A 94 -3.98 13.33 -2.68
CA GLY A 94 -3.75 13.23 -1.23
C GLY A 94 -3.67 11.79 -0.73
N GLY A 95 -3.63 10.79 -1.61
CA GLY A 95 -3.39 9.40 -1.28
C GLY A 95 -1.94 9.14 -0.83
N VAL A 96 -1.61 7.86 -0.69
CA VAL A 96 -0.30 7.46 -0.13
C VAL A 96 0.85 8.01 -0.97
N ILE A 97 0.82 7.79 -2.30
CA ILE A 97 1.91 8.21 -3.18
C ILE A 97 2.03 9.73 -3.19
N ASP A 98 0.93 10.44 -3.36
CA ASP A 98 0.90 11.91 -3.41
C ASP A 98 1.42 12.53 -2.10
N THR A 99 1.03 11.96 -0.97
CA THR A 99 1.48 12.39 0.36
C THR A 99 3.00 12.28 0.51
N TRP A 100 3.59 11.12 0.20
CA TRP A 100 5.01 10.92 0.40
C TRP A 100 5.88 11.67 -0.60
N LEU A 101 5.42 11.81 -1.84
CA LEU A 101 6.08 12.68 -2.83
C LEU A 101 6.01 14.15 -2.40
N GLY A 102 4.88 14.59 -1.84
CA GLY A 102 4.71 15.93 -1.28
C GLY A 102 5.63 16.21 -0.08
N LEU A 103 5.98 15.18 0.69
CA LEU A 103 6.93 15.25 1.80
C LEU A 103 8.41 15.22 1.35
N GLY A 104 8.69 15.02 0.06
CA GLY A 104 10.04 15.10 -0.49
C GLY A 104 10.64 13.79 -0.99
N ALA A 105 9.89 12.66 -0.93
CA ALA A 105 10.33 11.45 -1.60
C ALA A 105 10.50 11.71 -3.11
N SER A 106 11.53 11.11 -3.70
CA SER A 106 11.81 11.26 -5.14
C SER A 106 11.09 10.23 -6.00
N GLY A 107 10.52 9.19 -5.39
CA GLY A 107 9.79 8.14 -6.07
C GLY A 107 9.58 6.92 -5.19
N PHE A 108 9.07 5.85 -5.82
CA PHE A 108 8.87 4.55 -5.19
C PHE A 108 9.55 3.44 -6.01
N ARG A 109 10.20 2.53 -5.32
CA ARG A 109 10.53 1.21 -5.85
C ARG A 109 9.30 0.34 -5.66
N LEU A 110 8.80 -0.27 -6.72
CA LEU A 110 7.62 -1.15 -6.63
C LEU A 110 8.07 -2.58 -6.33
N ASP A 111 7.66 -3.06 -5.17
CA ASP A 111 7.87 -4.45 -4.80
C ASP A 111 6.91 -5.36 -5.58
N VAL A 112 7.39 -6.54 -6.00
CA VAL A 112 6.62 -7.55 -6.76
C VAL A 112 5.88 -6.94 -7.97
N ALA A 113 6.57 -6.08 -8.73
CA ALA A 113 5.96 -5.29 -9.80
C ALA A 113 5.36 -6.14 -10.94
N ASP A 114 5.85 -7.34 -11.13
CA ASP A 114 5.36 -8.35 -12.08
C ASP A 114 4.04 -8.99 -11.65
N ASP A 115 3.75 -9.04 -10.35
CA ASP A 115 2.48 -9.50 -9.80
C ASP A 115 1.43 -8.38 -9.73
N LEU A 116 1.86 -7.10 -9.83
CA LEU A 116 0.94 -5.96 -9.77
C LEU A 116 0.07 -5.87 -11.02
N ARG A 117 -1.23 -5.72 -10.82
CA ARG A 117 -2.18 -5.61 -11.93
C ARG A 117 -2.02 -4.29 -12.70
N PRO A 118 -2.22 -4.30 -14.04
CA PRO A 118 -2.04 -3.12 -14.89
C PRO A 118 -2.84 -1.89 -14.48
N GLY A 119 -3.95 -2.08 -13.76
CA GLY A 119 -4.81 -1.01 -13.25
C GLY A 119 -4.03 -0.05 -12.33
N LEU A 120 -3.37 -0.59 -11.33
CA LEU A 120 -2.59 0.22 -10.37
C LEU A 120 -1.38 0.90 -11.03
N LEU A 121 -0.68 0.16 -11.93
CA LEU A 121 0.48 0.68 -12.65
C LEU A 121 0.17 1.81 -13.64
N ARG A 122 -1.05 1.89 -14.15
CA ARG A 122 -1.49 2.91 -15.12
C ARG A 122 -1.85 4.24 -14.48
N HIS A 123 -2.10 4.26 -13.19
CA HIS A 123 -2.36 5.52 -12.47
C HIS A 123 -1.05 6.30 -12.34
N ARG A 124 -0.71 7.05 -13.40
CA ARG A 124 0.41 7.99 -13.38
C ARG A 124 0.13 9.06 -12.33
N VAL A 125 0.88 9.03 -11.26
CA VAL A 125 0.93 10.15 -10.34
C VAL A 125 1.60 11.31 -11.08
N HIS A 126 0.80 12.24 -11.56
CA HIS A 126 1.15 13.57 -12.09
C HIS A 126 2.67 13.82 -12.32
N GLY A 127 3.27 13.17 -13.32
CA GLY A 127 4.61 13.47 -13.83
C GLY A 127 5.81 13.09 -12.95
N ARG A 128 5.63 12.41 -11.81
CA ARG A 128 6.70 11.94 -10.93
C ARG A 128 6.77 10.40 -10.94
N GLY A 129 7.99 9.88 -11.12
CA GLY A 129 8.17 8.51 -11.53
C GLY A 129 7.89 7.44 -10.47
N LEU A 130 7.12 6.43 -10.84
CA LEU A 130 7.23 5.09 -10.29
C LEU A 130 8.39 4.41 -11.04
N PHE A 131 9.34 3.82 -10.33
CA PHE A 131 10.44 3.08 -10.93
C PHE A 131 10.17 1.58 -10.75
N PRO A 132 9.81 0.83 -11.82
CA PRO A 132 9.87 -0.62 -11.76
C PRO A 132 11.34 -1.05 -11.64
N VAL A 133 11.59 -2.04 -10.81
CA VAL A 133 12.90 -2.71 -10.71
C VAL A 133 12.82 -4.00 -11.51
#